data_a1140f8fbe91dfacdce7afea19a14fcc
#
_entry.id   a1140f8fbe91dfacdce7afea19a14fcc
#
_cell.length_a   1.000
_cell.length_b   1.000
_cell.length_c   1.000
_cell.angle_alpha   90.00
_cell.angle_beta   90.00
_cell.angle_gamma   90.00
#
_symmetry.space_group_name_H-M   'P 1'
#
loop_
_entity.id
_entity.type
_entity.pdbx_description
1 polymer ?
#
loop_
_entity_poly.entity_id
_entity_poly.type
_entity_poly.pdbx_seq_one_letter_code
_entity_poly.pdbx_strand_id
1 'polypeptide(L)'
;MERRQLARQLSAIENGELQVVKTEGLIVAITGPPGVGKSCLVDGILHRLAPKHKVAVLAIDPTSPISGGALLGDRIRLSVLDDAEKSDSIYVRSIATRSSSGSMPSIVSDLANHLLASNFDLVIIETVGAGQSEMRCAAIANRIIVVEGPSRGDGVQAEKAGLLELADLIVVNKSDLEGASKVVNDLTVSLTLTNDAPPIILASATEGVGLDELSEKILSLEERVSSRRARVRQQLLMTHENVLVRNPAFETIIDRMSEEGLSIEDALREFDE
;
A
#
# COMPACT_ATOMS: atom_id res chain seq x y z
N MET A 1 -15.86 -5.96 18.08
CA MET A 1 -15.60 -4.57 18.57
C MET A 1 -16.52 -3.63 17.81
N GLU A 2 -17.16 -2.65 18.46
CA GLU A 2 -17.99 -1.69 17.73
C GLU A 2 -17.15 -0.81 16.80
N ARG A 3 -17.64 -0.53 15.60
CA ARG A 3 -16.94 0.30 14.58
C ARG A 3 -16.48 1.66 15.13
N ARG A 4 -17.29 2.29 15.98
CA ARG A 4 -16.94 3.59 16.61
C ARG A 4 -15.75 3.47 17.57
N GLN A 5 -15.67 2.38 18.32
CA GLN A 5 -14.55 2.12 19.21
C GLN A 5 -13.27 1.89 18.42
N LEU A 6 -13.32 1.06 17.37
CA LEU A 6 -12.19 0.83 16.46
C LEU A 6 -11.70 2.15 15.85
N ALA A 7 -12.61 2.98 15.33
CA ALA A 7 -12.26 4.27 14.74
C ALA A 7 -11.54 5.20 15.74
N ARG A 8 -11.97 5.23 17.01
CA ARG A 8 -11.30 6.01 18.08
C ARG A 8 -9.90 5.47 18.38
N GLN A 9 -9.74 4.16 18.47
CA GLN A 9 -8.44 3.54 18.71
C GLN A 9 -7.45 3.82 17.57
N LEU A 10 -7.90 3.71 16.31
CA LEU A 10 -7.06 4.06 15.17
C LEU A 10 -6.68 5.55 15.15
N SER A 11 -7.58 6.43 15.56
CA SER A 11 -7.24 7.86 15.72
C SER A 11 -6.24 8.10 16.86
N ALA A 12 -6.36 7.39 17.97
CA ALA A 12 -5.39 7.45 19.08
C ALA A 12 -3.99 6.94 18.66
N ILE A 13 -3.94 5.90 17.77
CA ILE A 13 -2.69 5.44 17.18
C ILE A 13 -2.08 6.53 16.28
N GLU A 14 -2.88 7.16 15.42
CA GLU A 14 -2.40 8.25 14.54
C GLU A 14 -1.86 9.46 15.32
N ASN A 15 -2.40 9.72 16.51
CA ASN A 15 -1.95 10.78 17.39
C ASN A 15 -0.77 10.37 18.29
N GLY A 16 -0.32 9.11 18.24
CA GLY A 16 0.75 8.59 19.10
C GLY A 16 0.31 8.31 20.55
N GLU A 17 -1.00 8.31 20.83
CA GLU A 17 -1.57 8.10 22.17
C GLU A 17 -1.72 6.61 22.53
N LEU A 18 -1.69 5.72 21.54
CA LEU A 18 -1.82 4.28 21.70
C LEU A 18 -0.66 3.56 21.02
N GLN A 19 0.06 2.75 21.81
CA GLN A 19 1.11 1.87 21.29
C GLN A 19 0.51 0.57 20.75
N VAL A 20 1.09 0.07 19.66
CA VAL A 20 0.63 -1.14 18.97
C VAL A 20 1.71 -2.20 19.01
N VAL A 21 1.29 -3.44 19.28
CA VAL A 21 2.17 -4.61 19.22
C VAL A 21 2.08 -5.22 17.83
N LYS A 22 3.23 -5.63 17.28
CA LYS A 22 3.27 -6.35 16.01
C LYS A 22 2.41 -7.62 16.09
N THR A 23 1.52 -7.79 15.14
CA THR A 23 0.55 -8.90 15.08
C THR A 23 0.80 -9.69 13.81
N GLU A 24 0.83 -11.02 13.91
CA GLU A 24 0.90 -11.89 12.75
C GLU A 24 -0.42 -11.88 11.99
N GLY A 25 -0.36 -11.83 10.67
CA GLY A 25 -1.53 -11.82 9.81
C GLY A 25 -1.19 -11.39 8.38
N LEU A 26 -2.20 -11.39 7.53
CA LEU A 26 -2.04 -11.10 6.12
C LEU A 26 -2.25 -9.60 5.85
N ILE A 27 -1.16 -8.93 5.44
CA ILE A 27 -1.17 -7.53 4.97
C ILE A 27 -0.77 -7.55 3.50
N VAL A 28 -1.68 -7.12 2.63
CA VAL A 28 -1.49 -7.09 1.19
C VAL A 28 -1.47 -5.65 0.69
N ALA A 29 -0.40 -5.24 0.03
CA ALA A 29 -0.38 -3.97 -0.68
C ALA A 29 -0.90 -4.16 -2.12
N ILE A 30 -1.82 -3.31 -2.53
CA ILE A 30 -2.27 -3.18 -3.91
C ILE A 30 -1.75 -1.84 -4.43
N THR A 31 -0.80 -1.92 -5.35
CA THR A 31 -0.07 -0.77 -5.86
C THR A 31 -0.04 -0.77 -7.38
N GLY A 32 0.42 0.31 -7.99
CA GLY A 32 0.49 0.47 -9.44
C GLY A 32 0.08 1.87 -9.87
N PRO A 33 0.25 2.23 -11.14
CA PRO A 33 0.09 3.60 -11.61
C PRO A 33 -1.34 4.14 -11.39
N PRO A 34 -1.51 5.47 -11.33
CA PRO A 34 -2.83 6.07 -11.21
C PRO A 34 -3.69 5.75 -12.45
N GLY A 35 -4.99 5.56 -12.24
CA GLY A 35 -5.96 5.30 -13.32
C GLY A 35 -6.01 3.86 -13.84
N VAL A 36 -5.20 2.92 -13.31
CA VAL A 36 -5.29 1.49 -13.70
C VAL A 36 -6.51 0.77 -13.10
N GLY A 37 -7.25 1.41 -12.19
CA GLY A 37 -8.47 0.85 -11.60
C GLY A 37 -8.25 0.09 -10.29
N LYS A 38 -7.23 0.42 -9.50
CA LYS A 38 -6.95 -0.21 -8.20
C LYS A 38 -8.17 -0.21 -7.28
N SER A 39 -8.79 0.94 -7.07
CA SER A 39 -9.96 1.07 -6.18
C SER A 39 -11.15 0.23 -6.66
N CYS A 40 -11.41 0.18 -7.97
CA CYS A 40 -12.46 -0.69 -8.53
C CYS A 40 -12.11 -2.18 -8.34
N LEU A 41 -10.82 -2.52 -8.47
CA LEU A 41 -10.34 -3.88 -8.23
C LEU A 41 -10.50 -4.27 -6.76
N VAL A 42 -10.14 -3.36 -5.83
CA VAL A 42 -10.35 -3.54 -4.39
C VAL A 42 -11.83 -3.76 -4.07
N ASP A 43 -12.72 -2.93 -4.62
CA ASP A 43 -14.18 -3.10 -4.43
C ASP A 43 -14.65 -4.48 -4.90
N GLY A 44 -14.25 -4.90 -6.10
CA GLY A 44 -14.57 -6.21 -6.63
C GLY A 44 -14.05 -7.39 -5.80
N ILE A 45 -12.86 -7.26 -5.22
CA ILE A 45 -12.26 -8.24 -4.28
C ILE A 45 -13.07 -8.28 -2.98
N LEU A 46 -13.41 -7.12 -2.43
CA LEU A 46 -14.18 -7.02 -1.19
C LEU A 46 -15.54 -7.67 -1.31
N HIS A 47 -16.26 -7.49 -2.44
CA HIS A 47 -17.53 -8.16 -2.69
C HIS A 47 -17.45 -9.69 -2.61
N ARG A 48 -16.28 -10.28 -2.91
CA ARG A 48 -16.05 -11.73 -2.89
C ARG A 48 -15.58 -12.24 -1.53
N LEU A 49 -14.76 -11.45 -0.84
CA LEU A 49 -14.19 -11.85 0.43
C LEU A 49 -15.13 -11.61 1.63
N ALA A 50 -15.89 -10.52 1.62
CA ALA A 50 -16.76 -10.11 2.73
C ALA A 50 -17.72 -11.18 3.27
N PRO A 51 -18.30 -12.10 2.45
CA PRO A 51 -19.17 -13.14 2.97
C PRO A 51 -18.48 -14.15 3.91
N LYS A 52 -17.16 -14.26 3.83
CA LYS A 52 -16.40 -15.28 4.57
C LYS A 52 -15.27 -14.71 5.43
N HIS A 53 -14.84 -13.48 5.15
CA HIS A 53 -13.65 -12.87 5.75
C HIS A 53 -13.92 -11.45 6.22
N LYS A 54 -13.29 -11.07 7.32
CA LYS A 54 -13.25 -9.69 7.77
C LYS A 54 -12.05 -8.99 7.14
N VAL A 55 -12.31 -8.00 6.30
CA VAL A 55 -11.28 -7.30 5.54
C VAL A 55 -11.23 -5.82 5.93
N ALA A 56 -10.04 -5.34 6.26
CA ALA A 56 -9.81 -3.92 6.43
C ALA A 56 -9.07 -3.34 5.21
N VAL A 57 -9.41 -2.12 4.82
CA VAL A 57 -8.73 -1.37 3.78
C VAL A 57 -8.16 -0.09 4.36
N LEU A 58 -6.86 0.10 4.20
CA LEU A 58 -6.15 1.34 4.46
C LEU A 58 -5.81 1.98 3.11
N ALA A 59 -6.56 3.01 2.73
CA ALA A 59 -6.34 3.73 1.50
C ALA A 59 -5.40 4.92 1.76
N ILE A 60 -4.24 4.90 1.10
CA ILE A 60 -3.25 5.97 1.25
C ILE A 60 -3.57 7.05 0.23
N ASP A 61 -3.97 8.22 0.67
CA ASP A 61 -4.37 9.34 -0.16
C ASP A 61 -3.37 10.49 -0.10
N PRO A 62 -3.21 11.27 -1.18
CA PRO A 62 -2.47 12.51 -1.13
C PRO A 62 -3.10 13.45 -0.10
N THR A 63 -2.24 14.22 0.57
CA THR A 63 -2.72 15.24 1.52
C THR A 63 -3.37 16.41 0.79
N SER A 64 -4.55 16.80 1.21
CA SER A 64 -5.18 18.04 0.76
C SER A 64 -4.37 19.25 1.27
N PRO A 65 -3.91 20.14 0.39
CA PRO A 65 -3.18 21.34 0.82
C PRO A 65 -4.05 22.32 1.61
N ILE A 66 -5.38 22.17 1.55
CA ILE A 66 -6.33 23.07 2.22
C ILE A 66 -6.70 22.54 3.60
N SER A 67 -7.06 21.26 3.70
CA SER A 67 -7.58 20.67 4.95
C SER A 67 -6.54 19.87 5.74
N GLY A 68 -5.39 19.54 5.14
CA GLY A 68 -4.40 18.63 5.71
C GLY A 68 -4.88 17.17 5.85
N GLY A 69 -6.10 16.88 5.40
CA GLY A 69 -6.67 15.53 5.38
C GLY A 69 -6.47 14.81 4.04
N ALA A 70 -7.00 13.60 3.92
CA ALA A 70 -6.94 12.81 2.70
C ALA A 70 -7.72 13.50 1.56
N LEU A 71 -7.05 13.76 0.43
CA LEU A 71 -7.64 14.49 -0.71
C LEU A 71 -8.74 13.67 -1.41
N LEU A 72 -8.60 12.36 -1.44
CA LEU A 72 -9.49 11.42 -2.13
C LEU A 72 -10.43 10.68 -1.18
N GLY A 73 -10.36 10.93 0.12
CA GLY A 73 -11.13 10.23 1.13
C GLY A 73 -12.63 10.14 0.86
N ASP A 74 -13.20 11.19 0.26
CA ASP A 74 -14.62 11.24 -0.14
C ASP A 74 -14.90 10.53 -1.49
N ARG A 75 -13.86 10.14 -2.22
CA ARG A 75 -13.98 9.53 -3.55
C ARG A 75 -13.84 8.01 -3.56
N ILE A 76 -13.45 7.40 -2.45
CA ILE A 76 -13.42 5.95 -2.32
C ILE A 76 -14.86 5.48 -2.08
N ARG A 77 -15.62 5.42 -3.16
CA ARG A 77 -16.94 4.78 -3.16
C ARG A 77 -16.74 3.29 -3.41
N LEU A 78 -16.52 2.56 -2.34
CA LEU A 78 -16.56 1.12 -2.38
C LEU A 78 -18.04 0.71 -2.32
N SER A 79 -18.59 0.23 -3.42
CA SER A 79 -20.00 -0.14 -3.55
C SER A 79 -20.39 -1.25 -2.58
N VAL A 80 -19.42 -2.06 -2.16
CA VAL A 80 -19.61 -3.12 -1.17
C VAL A 80 -20.08 -2.58 0.20
N LEU A 81 -19.81 -1.32 0.51
CA LEU A 81 -20.27 -0.69 1.77
C LEU A 81 -21.75 -0.34 1.77
N ASP A 82 -22.37 -0.27 0.59
CA ASP A 82 -23.81 -0.04 0.44
C ASP A 82 -24.60 -1.35 0.66
N ASP A 83 -23.92 -2.51 0.65
CA ASP A 83 -24.49 -3.82 0.94
C ASP A 83 -24.47 -4.08 2.45
N ALA A 84 -25.64 -4.04 3.10
CA ALA A 84 -25.75 -4.15 4.56
C ALA A 84 -25.20 -5.49 5.11
N GLU A 85 -25.33 -6.59 4.35
CA GLU A 85 -24.85 -7.90 4.79
C GLU A 85 -23.32 -8.01 4.75
N LYS A 86 -22.68 -7.35 3.78
CA LYS A 86 -21.21 -7.37 3.59
C LYS A 86 -20.51 -6.29 4.37
N SER A 87 -21.15 -5.13 4.53
CA SER A 87 -20.55 -3.96 5.16
C SER A 87 -20.04 -4.24 6.57
N ASP A 88 -20.68 -5.12 7.34
CA ASP A 88 -20.25 -5.47 8.70
C ASP A 88 -18.91 -6.21 8.76
N SER A 89 -18.51 -6.87 7.68
CA SER A 89 -17.23 -7.57 7.55
C SER A 89 -16.11 -6.67 7.02
N ILE A 90 -16.42 -5.42 6.64
CA ILE A 90 -15.46 -4.53 5.99
C ILE A 90 -15.24 -3.28 6.83
N TYR A 91 -13.97 -2.88 6.97
CA TYR A 91 -13.58 -1.61 7.54
C TYR A 91 -12.71 -0.84 6.56
N VAL A 92 -12.99 0.42 6.32
CA VAL A 92 -12.22 1.27 5.40
C VAL A 92 -11.77 2.53 6.11
N ARG A 93 -10.51 2.92 5.93
CA ARG A 93 -9.94 4.18 6.43
C ARG A 93 -9.01 4.79 5.40
N SER A 94 -9.26 6.04 5.05
CA SER A 94 -8.33 6.86 4.27
C SER A 94 -7.29 7.50 5.18
N ILE A 95 -6.04 7.46 4.75
CA ILE A 95 -4.88 7.99 5.48
C ILE A 95 -4.18 9.01 4.59
N ALA A 96 -4.07 10.25 5.07
CA ALA A 96 -3.33 11.29 4.37
C ALA A 96 -1.82 11.07 4.50
N THR A 97 -1.08 11.27 3.41
CA THR A 97 0.39 11.12 3.41
C THR A 97 1.12 12.11 4.31
N ARG A 98 0.49 13.24 4.66
CA ARG A 98 0.97 14.30 5.57
C ARG A 98 2.42 14.78 5.37
N SER A 99 3.18 14.19 4.45
CA SER A 99 4.54 14.59 4.12
C SER A 99 4.59 15.29 2.77
N SER A 100 5.42 16.29 2.65
CA SER A 100 5.69 17.01 1.38
C SER A 100 6.22 16.09 0.28
N SER A 101 6.77 14.93 0.65
CA SER A 101 7.34 13.94 -0.28
C SER A 101 6.33 12.91 -0.79
N GLY A 102 5.05 12.95 -0.36
CA GLY A 102 4.04 11.95 -0.75
C GLY A 102 4.36 10.51 -0.31
N SER A 103 5.24 10.36 0.69
CA SER A 103 5.69 9.06 1.16
C SER A 103 4.65 8.33 2.01
N MET A 104 4.75 7.00 2.04
CA MET A 104 3.93 6.15 2.93
C MET A 104 4.16 6.53 4.38
N PRO A 105 3.11 6.93 5.14
CA PRO A 105 3.26 7.25 6.56
C PRO A 105 3.69 6.01 7.37
N SER A 106 4.65 6.18 8.29
CA SER A 106 5.09 5.09 9.17
C SER A 106 3.99 4.49 10.02
N ILE A 107 2.99 5.29 10.32
CA ILE A 107 1.83 4.91 11.13
C ILE A 107 0.97 3.82 10.48
N VAL A 108 1.05 3.64 9.15
CA VAL A 108 0.27 2.62 8.41
C VAL A 108 0.58 1.22 8.92
N SER A 109 1.83 0.95 9.30
CA SER A 109 2.22 -0.32 9.91
C SER A 109 1.48 -0.58 11.23
N ASP A 110 1.41 0.43 12.09
CA ASP A 110 0.76 0.32 13.40
C ASP A 110 -0.76 0.16 13.23
N LEU A 111 -1.37 0.91 12.30
CA LEU A 111 -2.79 0.77 11.99
C LEU A 111 -3.12 -0.63 11.45
N ALA A 112 -2.30 -1.18 10.55
CA ALA A 112 -2.49 -2.52 10.02
C ALA A 112 -2.36 -3.60 11.11
N ASN A 113 -1.34 -3.51 11.97
CA ASN A 113 -1.18 -4.44 13.10
C ASN A 113 -2.36 -4.36 14.08
N HIS A 114 -2.87 -3.17 14.38
CA HIS A 114 -4.03 -3.01 15.25
C HIS A 114 -5.31 -3.60 14.66
N LEU A 115 -5.50 -3.47 13.35
CA LEU A 115 -6.63 -4.08 12.63
C LEU A 115 -6.55 -5.61 12.71
N LEU A 116 -5.37 -6.22 12.47
CA LEU A 116 -5.17 -7.65 12.64
C LEU A 116 -5.46 -8.10 14.08
N ALA A 117 -4.95 -7.37 15.08
CA ALA A 117 -5.25 -7.62 16.50
C ALA A 117 -6.75 -7.47 16.85
N SER A 118 -7.50 -6.76 16.02
CA SER A 118 -8.95 -6.55 16.12
C SER A 118 -9.77 -7.61 15.38
N ASN A 119 -9.16 -8.75 15.04
CA ASN A 119 -9.78 -9.90 14.35
C ASN A 119 -10.19 -9.62 12.90
N PHE A 120 -9.45 -8.80 12.17
CA PHE A 120 -9.50 -8.79 10.72
C PHE A 120 -8.59 -9.89 10.17
N ASP A 121 -9.08 -10.64 9.20
CA ASP A 121 -8.35 -11.75 8.57
C ASP A 121 -7.31 -11.24 7.56
N LEU A 122 -7.62 -10.07 6.97
CA LEU A 122 -6.82 -9.44 5.93
C LEU A 122 -6.84 -7.93 6.07
N VAL A 123 -5.68 -7.29 5.92
CA VAL A 123 -5.56 -5.84 5.74
C VAL A 123 -5.03 -5.56 4.33
N ILE A 124 -5.80 -4.82 3.54
CA ILE A 124 -5.40 -4.33 2.23
C ILE A 124 -4.90 -2.90 2.38
N ILE A 125 -3.69 -2.62 1.88
CA ILE A 125 -3.14 -1.27 1.76
C ILE A 125 -3.23 -0.87 0.29
N GLU A 126 -4.07 0.11 -0.04
CA GLU A 126 -4.17 0.65 -1.38
C GLU A 126 -3.32 1.92 -1.50
N THR A 127 -2.42 1.97 -2.48
CA THR A 127 -1.58 3.14 -2.75
C THR A 127 -2.13 3.99 -3.90
N VAL A 128 -1.83 5.28 -3.89
CA VAL A 128 -2.34 6.24 -4.92
C VAL A 128 -1.68 6.08 -6.28
N GLY A 129 -0.52 5.45 -6.35
CA GLY A 129 0.23 5.36 -7.60
C GLY A 129 1.10 6.60 -7.87
N ALA A 130 1.63 7.22 -6.83
CA ALA A 130 2.47 8.42 -6.91
C ALA A 130 3.92 8.11 -6.48
N GLY A 131 4.67 7.35 -7.29
CA GLY A 131 6.11 7.21 -7.15
C GLY A 131 6.57 6.47 -5.89
N GLN A 132 7.28 7.13 -4.99
CA GLN A 132 7.96 6.49 -3.85
C GLN A 132 7.05 5.75 -2.86
N SER A 133 5.78 6.12 -2.74
CA SER A 133 4.82 5.42 -1.87
C SER A 133 4.58 3.97 -2.32
N GLU A 134 4.72 3.71 -3.62
CA GLU A 134 4.57 2.38 -4.21
C GLU A 134 5.66 1.41 -3.73
N MET A 135 6.92 1.88 -3.67
CA MET A 135 8.04 1.08 -3.17
C MET A 135 8.00 0.90 -1.64
N ARG A 136 7.54 1.91 -0.91
CA ARG A 136 7.51 1.90 0.56
C ARG A 136 6.46 0.95 1.14
N CYS A 137 5.40 0.62 0.39
CA CYS A 137 4.44 -0.40 0.85
C CYS A 137 5.12 -1.76 1.11
N ALA A 138 6.25 -2.04 0.44
CA ALA A 138 7.04 -3.24 0.65
C ALA A 138 7.69 -3.34 2.05
N ALA A 139 7.80 -2.21 2.76
CA ALA A 139 8.29 -2.22 4.14
C ALA A 139 7.20 -2.66 5.15
N ILE A 140 5.94 -2.55 4.78
CA ILE A 140 4.78 -2.80 5.66
C ILE A 140 4.05 -4.08 5.28
N ALA A 141 3.72 -4.24 4.00
CA ALA A 141 2.96 -5.39 3.51
C ALA A 141 3.83 -6.64 3.43
N ASN A 142 3.25 -7.79 3.80
CA ASN A 142 3.91 -9.07 3.62
C ASN A 142 3.60 -9.71 2.26
N ARG A 143 2.69 -9.13 1.48
CA ARG A 143 2.43 -9.47 0.07
C ARG A 143 2.21 -8.21 -0.75
N ILE A 144 2.68 -8.22 -1.99
CA ILE A 144 2.56 -7.07 -2.91
C ILE A 144 1.92 -7.52 -4.22
N ILE A 145 0.85 -6.86 -4.56
CA ILE A 145 0.14 -6.99 -5.82
C ILE A 145 0.37 -5.72 -6.62
N VAL A 146 0.99 -5.87 -7.78
CA VAL A 146 1.17 -4.76 -8.72
C VAL A 146 0.08 -4.82 -9.76
N VAL A 147 -0.66 -3.72 -9.91
CA VAL A 147 -1.74 -3.60 -10.90
C VAL A 147 -1.25 -2.79 -12.08
N GLU A 148 -1.34 -3.38 -13.26
CA GLU A 148 -1.05 -2.78 -14.57
C GLU A 148 -2.31 -2.74 -15.44
N GLY A 149 -2.24 -2.07 -16.60
CA GLY A 149 -3.36 -2.00 -17.53
C GLY A 149 -3.01 -1.36 -18.86
N PRO A 150 -3.88 -1.52 -19.89
CA PRO A 150 -3.58 -1.21 -21.30
C PRO A 150 -3.48 0.28 -21.65
N SER A 151 -3.68 1.21 -20.76
CA SER A 151 -3.89 2.62 -21.12
C SER A 151 -2.64 3.51 -21.04
N ARG A 152 -1.43 2.99 -21.12
CA ARG A 152 -0.23 3.83 -21.01
C ARG A 152 0.83 3.49 -22.06
N GLY A 153 1.31 4.57 -22.69
CA GLY A 153 2.30 4.54 -23.74
C GLY A 153 3.61 3.83 -23.38
N ASP A 154 4.39 3.58 -24.38
CA ASP A 154 5.58 2.74 -24.46
C ASP A 154 6.51 2.83 -23.24
N GLY A 155 6.85 1.64 -22.75
CA GLY A 155 8.04 1.37 -21.96
C GLY A 155 7.80 1.14 -20.47
N VAL A 156 8.34 0.04 -20.00
CA VAL A 156 8.67 -0.21 -18.59
C VAL A 156 9.73 0.83 -18.21
N GLN A 157 9.32 1.91 -17.55
CA GLN A 157 10.27 2.88 -17.02
C GLN A 157 11.05 2.24 -15.85
N ALA A 158 12.27 2.71 -15.60
CA ALA A 158 13.15 2.14 -14.57
C ALA A 158 12.49 2.05 -13.17
N GLU A 159 11.60 3.00 -12.83
CA GLU A 159 10.79 2.95 -11.60
C GLU A 159 9.85 1.74 -11.55
N LYS A 160 9.29 1.34 -12.69
CA LYS A 160 8.44 0.15 -12.78
C LYS A 160 9.23 -1.14 -12.58
N ALA A 161 10.48 -1.21 -13.05
CA ALA A 161 11.32 -2.39 -12.87
C ALA A 161 11.52 -2.71 -11.39
N GLY A 162 11.82 -1.71 -10.55
CA GLY A 162 11.96 -1.89 -9.12
C GLY A 162 10.68 -2.37 -8.42
N LEU A 163 9.52 -1.88 -8.87
CA LEU A 163 8.22 -2.30 -8.32
C LEU A 163 7.88 -3.75 -8.71
N LEU A 164 8.18 -4.15 -9.94
CA LEU A 164 7.97 -5.51 -10.43
C LEU A 164 8.88 -6.53 -9.71
N GLU A 165 10.08 -6.14 -9.30
CA GLU A 165 10.95 -6.98 -8.46
C GLU A 165 10.32 -7.30 -7.10
N LEU A 166 9.54 -6.36 -6.54
CA LEU A 166 8.87 -6.52 -5.26
C LEU A 166 7.54 -7.28 -5.36
N ALA A 167 6.96 -7.40 -6.54
CA ALA A 167 5.65 -8.01 -6.74
C ALA A 167 5.65 -9.50 -6.40
N ASP A 168 4.65 -9.96 -5.65
CA ASP A 168 4.34 -11.38 -5.49
C ASP A 168 3.30 -11.84 -6.50
N LEU A 169 2.50 -10.90 -7.00
CA LEU A 169 1.49 -11.10 -8.03
C LEU A 169 1.38 -9.84 -8.88
N ILE A 170 1.20 -10.02 -10.17
CA ILE A 170 0.87 -8.94 -11.09
C ILE A 170 -0.56 -9.14 -11.58
N VAL A 171 -1.36 -8.08 -11.55
CA VAL A 171 -2.71 -8.07 -12.11
C VAL A 171 -2.74 -7.11 -13.29
N VAL A 172 -3.08 -7.62 -14.47
CA VAL A 172 -3.37 -6.78 -15.62
C VAL A 172 -4.88 -6.54 -15.63
N ASN A 173 -5.27 -5.37 -15.13
CA ASN A 173 -6.66 -4.95 -15.06
C ASN A 173 -7.12 -4.37 -16.40
N LYS A 174 -8.45 -4.19 -16.55
CA LYS A 174 -9.10 -3.74 -17.79
C LYS A 174 -8.85 -4.70 -18.95
N SER A 175 -8.94 -6.01 -18.67
CA SER A 175 -8.76 -7.06 -19.68
C SER A 175 -9.79 -7.02 -20.80
N ASP A 176 -10.90 -6.30 -20.60
CA ASP A 176 -11.95 -5.99 -21.56
C ASP A 176 -11.51 -4.96 -22.62
N LEU A 177 -10.44 -4.22 -22.38
CA LEU A 177 -9.93 -3.22 -23.31
C LEU A 177 -8.87 -3.80 -24.26
N GLU A 178 -8.83 -3.27 -25.48
CA GLU A 178 -7.79 -3.57 -26.46
C GLU A 178 -6.41 -3.23 -25.89
N GLY A 179 -5.45 -4.11 -26.11
CA GLY A 179 -4.06 -3.94 -25.63
C GLY A 179 -3.74 -4.65 -24.32
N ALA A 180 -4.71 -5.17 -23.55
CA ALA A 180 -4.43 -5.92 -22.34
C ALA A 180 -3.50 -7.12 -22.58
N SER A 181 -3.73 -7.89 -23.64
CA SER A 181 -2.87 -9.01 -24.03
C SER A 181 -1.44 -8.57 -24.40
N LYS A 182 -1.28 -7.38 -24.99
CA LYS A 182 0.06 -6.82 -25.25
C LYS A 182 0.80 -6.54 -23.94
N VAL A 183 0.12 -5.95 -22.94
CA VAL A 183 0.73 -5.70 -21.62
C VAL A 183 1.21 -7.00 -20.97
N VAL A 184 0.41 -8.07 -21.03
CA VAL A 184 0.80 -9.39 -20.52
C VAL A 184 2.06 -9.90 -21.23
N ASN A 185 2.11 -9.80 -22.55
CA ASN A 185 3.27 -10.23 -23.33
C ASN A 185 4.53 -9.42 -22.98
N ASP A 186 4.41 -8.09 -22.90
CA ASP A 186 5.52 -7.20 -22.57
C ASP A 186 6.06 -7.48 -21.14
N LEU A 187 5.17 -7.70 -20.17
CA LEU A 187 5.53 -8.10 -18.81
C LEU A 187 6.20 -9.48 -18.80
N THR A 188 5.65 -10.45 -19.52
CA THR A 188 6.21 -11.81 -19.60
C THR A 188 7.63 -11.75 -20.16
N VAL A 189 7.85 -11.01 -21.24
CA VAL A 189 9.19 -10.82 -21.83
C VAL A 189 10.14 -10.16 -20.82
N SER A 190 9.69 -9.11 -20.14
CA SER A 190 10.52 -8.40 -19.13
C SER A 190 10.91 -9.30 -17.96
N LEU A 191 10.07 -10.25 -17.60
CA LEU A 191 10.27 -11.17 -16.49
C LEU A 191 11.03 -12.45 -16.87
N THR A 192 11.31 -12.71 -18.16
CA THR A 192 12.00 -13.94 -18.60
C THR A 192 13.39 -14.12 -17.99
N LEU A 193 14.05 -13.03 -17.59
CA LEU A 193 15.36 -13.05 -16.95
C LEU A 193 15.30 -13.31 -15.43
N THR A 194 14.08 -13.41 -14.88
CA THR A 194 13.87 -13.59 -13.45
C THR A 194 13.59 -15.06 -13.15
N ASN A 195 14.45 -15.72 -12.36
CA ASN A 195 14.29 -17.13 -12.02
C ASN A 195 13.04 -17.45 -11.20
N ASP A 196 12.42 -16.44 -10.60
CA ASP A 196 11.24 -16.52 -9.72
C ASP A 196 10.28 -15.38 -10.13
N ALA A 197 9.70 -15.49 -11.34
CA ALA A 197 8.78 -14.48 -11.86
C ALA A 197 7.44 -14.52 -11.12
N PRO A 198 6.84 -13.34 -10.77
CA PRO A 198 5.50 -13.30 -10.21
C PRO A 198 4.46 -13.82 -11.21
N PRO A 199 3.44 -14.55 -10.77
CA PRO A 199 2.32 -14.91 -11.64
C PRO A 199 1.59 -13.66 -12.11
N ILE A 200 0.96 -13.76 -13.28
CA ILE A 200 0.17 -12.68 -13.89
C ILE A 200 -1.28 -13.15 -14.00
N ILE A 201 -2.21 -12.36 -13.46
CA ILE A 201 -3.66 -12.57 -13.60
C ILE A 201 -4.24 -11.45 -14.46
N LEU A 202 -5.05 -11.83 -15.44
CA LEU A 202 -5.89 -10.91 -16.20
C LEU A 202 -7.21 -10.68 -15.46
N ALA A 203 -7.57 -9.41 -15.26
CA ALA A 203 -8.82 -9.06 -14.61
C ALA A 203 -9.53 -7.88 -15.31
N SER A 204 -10.85 -7.84 -15.21
CA SER A 204 -11.64 -6.65 -15.48
C SER A 204 -12.51 -6.36 -14.25
N ALA A 205 -12.17 -5.30 -13.53
CA ALA A 205 -12.89 -4.92 -12.33
C ALA A 205 -14.35 -4.53 -12.64
N THR A 206 -14.61 -3.97 -13.83
CA THR A 206 -15.94 -3.55 -14.27
C THR A 206 -16.81 -4.71 -14.75
N GLU A 207 -16.20 -5.68 -15.43
CA GLU A 207 -16.90 -6.85 -15.96
C GLU A 207 -16.93 -8.05 -14.98
N GLY A 208 -16.20 -7.93 -13.86
CA GLY A 208 -16.10 -9.00 -12.87
C GLY A 208 -15.20 -10.17 -13.28
N VAL A 209 -14.51 -10.08 -14.42
CA VAL A 209 -13.64 -11.15 -14.94
C VAL A 209 -12.37 -11.28 -14.11
N GLY A 210 -11.97 -12.51 -13.81
CA GLY A 210 -10.71 -12.82 -13.08
C GLY A 210 -10.74 -12.48 -11.59
N LEU A 211 -11.82 -11.86 -11.07
CA LEU A 211 -11.87 -11.41 -9.69
C LEU A 211 -12.03 -12.56 -8.69
N ASP A 212 -12.67 -13.65 -9.07
CA ASP A 212 -12.80 -14.83 -8.18
C ASP A 212 -11.44 -15.50 -8.00
N GLU A 213 -10.71 -15.75 -9.10
CA GLU A 213 -9.34 -16.26 -9.09
C GLU A 213 -8.41 -15.35 -8.27
N LEU A 214 -8.49 -14.02 -8.50
CA LEU A 214 -7.69 -13.05 -7.78
C LEU A 214 -7.98 -13.08 -6.27
N SER A 215 -9.24 -13.14 -5.87
CA SER A 215 -9.64 -13.15 -4.47
C SER A 215 -9.16 -14.41 -3.74
N GLU A 216 -9.25 -15.58 -4.36
CA GLU A 216 -8.72 -16.84 -3.84
C GLU A 216 -7.18 -16.80 -3.78
N LYS A 217 -6.55 -16.25 -4.82
CA LYS A 217 -5.10 -16.13 -4.88
C LYS A 217 -4.54 -15.23 -3.80
N ILE A 218 -5.19 -14.12 -3.48
CA ILE A 218 -4.78 -13.19 -2.41
C ILE A 218 -4.63 -13.93 -1.07
N LEU A 219 -5.58 -14.78 -0.72
CA LEU A 219 -5.59 -15.52 0.54
C LEU A 219 -4.49 -16.59 0.60
N SER A 220 -4.10 -17.14 -0.53
CA SER A 220 -3.08 -18.21 -0.67
C SER A 220 -1.74 -17.69 -1.20
N LEU A 221 -1.58 -16.37 -1.38
CA LEU A 221 -0.37 -15.78 -1.96
C LEU A 221 0.82 -15.97 -1.02
N GLU A 222 1.90 -16.51 -1.55
CA GLU A 222 3.16 -16.67 -0.83
C GLU A 222 4.14 -15.54 -1.18
N GLU A 223 5.02 -15.22 -0.22
CA GLU A 223 6.11 -14.28 -0.46
C GLU A 223 7.14 -14.90 -1.41
N ARG A 224 7.51 -14.18 -2.46
CA ARG A 224 8.58 -14.61 -3.36
C ARG A 224 9.94 -14.48 -2.69
N VAL A 225 10.76 -15.51 -2.86
CA VAL A 225 12.12 -15.53 -2.28
C VAL A 225 12.99 -14.43 -2.86
N SER A 226 12.87 -14.15 -4.16
CA SER A 226 13.63 -13.11 -4.87
C SER A 226 13.34 -11.70 -4.37
N SER A 227 12.11 -11.40 -3.95
CA SER A 227 11.70 -10.08 -3.47
C SER A 227 12.13 -9.80 -2.02
N ARG A 228 12.48 -10.84 -1.26
CA ARG A 228 12.76 -10.75 0.19
C ARG A 228 13.88 -9.77 0.51
N ARG A 229 14.98 -9.81 -0.25
CA ARG A 229 16.13 -8.90 -0.04
C ARG A 229 15.73 -7.45 -0.27
N ALA A 230 14.97 -7.16 -1.32
CA ALA A 230 14.49 -5.82 -1.64
C ALA A 230 13.52 -5.31 -0.56
N ARG A 231 12.64 -6.17 -0.04
CA ARG A 231 11.73 -5.83 1.08
C ARG A 231 12.48 -5.50 2.36
N VAL A 232 13.44 -6.35 2.76
CA VAL A 232 14.27 -6.10 3.95
C VAL A 232 15.00 -4.76 3.82
N ARG A 233 15.51 -4.45 2.61
CA ARG A 233 16.11 -3.14 2.35
C ARG A 233 15.13 -1.99 2.58
N GLN A 234 13.90 -2.09 2.07
CA GLN A 234 12.87 -1.07 2.26
C GLN A 234 12.48 -0.94 3.75
N GLN A 235 12.37 -2.06 4.46
CA GLN A 235 12.12 -2.07 5.90
C GLN A 235 13.22 -1.33 6.68
N LEU A 236 14.49 -1.62 6.36
CA LEU A 236 15.63 -0.97 7.01
C LEU A 236 15.63 0.54 6.76
N LEU A 237 15.46 0.96 5.50
CA LEU A 237 15.43 2.38 5.13
C LEU A 237 14.28 3.12 5.83
N MET A 238 13.08 2.55 5.83
CA MET A 238 11.92 3.16 6.47
C MET A 238 12.07 3.23 8.00
N THR A 239 12.64 2.17 8.61
CA THR A 239 12.90 2.15 10.05
C THR A 239 13.91 3.23 10.43
N HIS A 240 14.99 3.35 9.68
CA HIS A 240 16.01 4.37 9.92
C HIS A 240 15.46 5.80 9.76
N GLU A 241 14.71 6.06 8.70
CA GLU A 241 14.03 7.34 8.52
C GLU A 241 13.09 7.67 9.69
N ASN A 242 12.33 6.69 10.17
CA ASN A 242 11.44 6.88 11.32
C ASN A 242 12.20 7.21 12.61
N VAL A 243 13.35 6.60 12.83
CA VAL A 243 14.21 6.92 13.99
C VAL A 243 14.66 8.37 13.93
N LEU A 244 15.11 8.83 12.76
CA LEU A 244 15.54 10.22 12.58
C LEU A 244 14.38 11.21 12.78
N VAL A 245 13.26 11.02 12.07
CA VAL A 245 12.12 11.94 12.10
C VAL A 245 11.43 12.01 13.47
N ARG A 246 11.48 10.91 14.24
CA ARG A 246 10.91 10.88 15.61
C ARG A 246 11.87 11.39 16.68
N ASN A 247 13.12 11.67 16.35
CA ASN A 247 14.06 12.25 17.31
C ASN A 247 13.59 13.66 17.70
N PRO A 248 13.47 13.99 19.00
CA PRO A 248 13.02 15.31 19.44
C PRO A 248 13.90 16.48 18.93
N ALA A 249 15.17 16.21 18.62
CA ALA A 249 16.11 17.21 18.10
C ALA A 249 15.97 17.41 16.58
N PHE A 250 15.15 16.60 15.85
CA PHE A 250 15.12 16.58 14.39
C PHE A 250 14.85 17.95 13.79
N GLU A 251 13.77 18.61 14.18
CA GLU A 251 13.41 19.94 13.66
C GLU A 251 14.46 20.99 14.02
N THR A 252 15.00 20.96 15.26
CA THR A 252 16.06 21.88 15.69
C THR A 252 17.34 21.70 14.88
N ILE A 253 17.70 20.47 14.54
CA ILE A 253 18.87 20.19 13.70
C ILE A 253 18.63 20.67 12.26
N ILE A 254 17.42 20.47 11.71
CA ILE A 254 17.05 21.00 10.38
C ILE A 254 17.15 22.52 10.34
N ASP A 255 16.65 23.23 11.36
CA ASP A 255 16.74 24.68 11.46
C ASP A 255 18.22 25.14 11.49
N ARG A 256 19.07 24.49 12.30
CA ARG A 256 20.50 24.81 12.36
C ARG A 256 21.22 24.50 11.05
N MET A 257 20.86 23.43 10.35
CA MET A 257 21.41 23.14 9.03
C MET A 257 21.04 24.23 8.01
N SER A 258 19.79 24.70 8.07
CA SER A 258 19.28 25.70 7.10
C SER A 258 19.74 27.13 7.38
N GLU A 259 19.86 27.51 8.66
CA GLU A 259 20.15 28.89 9.09
C GLU A 259 21.62 29.11 9.48
N GLU A 260 22.26 28.13 10.12
CA GLU A 260 23.62 28.23 10.65
C GLU A 260 24.66 27.49 9.79
N GLY A 261 24.23 26.71 8.80
CA GLY A 261 25.15 25.98 7.92
C GLY A 261 25.78 24.74 8.56
N LEU A 262 25.11 24.11 9.55
CA LEU A 262 25.55 22.86 10.14
C LEU A 262 25.71 21.78 9.03
N SER A 263 26.84 21.08 9.01
CA SER A 263 27.08 20.05 8.01
C SER A 263 26.20 18.80 8.26
N ILE A 264 25.93 18.03 7.19
CA ILE A 264 25.19 16.75 7.31
C ILE A 264 25.95 15.78 8.24
N GLU A 265 27.29 15.77 8.15
CA GLU A 265 28.12 14.87 8.96
C GLU A 265 28.03 15.19 10.45
N ASP A 266 28.03 16.48 10.80
CA ASP A 266 27.92 16.92 12.20
C ASP A 266 26.48 16.71 12.70
N ALA A 267 25.46 17.00 11.87
CA ALA A 267 24.08 16.73 12.19
C ALA A 267 23.82 15.25 12.50
N LEU A 268 24.40 14.32 11.71
CA LEU A 268 24.26 12.88 11.97
C LEU A 268 24.89 12.47 13.31
N ARG A 269 26.03 13.07 13.71
CA ARG A 269 26.64 12.81 15.02
C ARG A 269 25.76 13.26 16.19
N GLU A 270 25.07 14.39 16.03
CA GLU A 270 24.16 14.89 17.05
C GLU A 270 22.91 14.02 17.24
N PHE A 271 22.54 13.21 16.24
CA PHE A 271 21.45 12.23 16.39
C PHE A 271 21.87 10.97 17.17
N ASP A 272 23.18 10.68 17.21
CA ASP A 272 23.74 9.51 17.91
C ASP A 272 24.04 9.78 19.39
N GLU A 273 24.02 11.06 19.83
CA GLU A 273 24.19 11.49 21.22
C GLU A 273 22.85 11.55 21.97
#